data_c4a847588518051e798eac284b24a313
#
_entry.id   c4a847588518051e798eac284b24a313
#
_cell.length_a   1.000
_cell.length_b   1.000
_cell.length_c   1.000
_cell.angle_alpha   90.00
_cell.angle_beta   90.00
_cell.angle_gamma   90.00
#
_symmetry.space_group_name_H-M   'P 1'
#
loop_
_entity.id
_entity.type
_entity.pdbx_description
1 polymer ?
#
loop_
_entity_poly.entity_id
_entity_poly.type
_entity_poly.pdbx_seq_one_letter_code
_entity_poly.pdbx_strand_id
1 'polypeptide(L)'
;MESILTSIKKLLGIPEDYTAFDDQIIIHINSVFMILNQLGVGPSEGFKIIDKEDVWDDYISDETKLEIVKSYVYLKVKLLFDPPSNSSVMESINRQINEFEWRLNVKAESSETL
;
A
#
# COMPACT_ATOMS: atom_id res chain seq x y z
N MET A 1 -2.23 -17.14 4.11
CA MET A 1 -1.48 -16.04 3.46
C MET A 1 -2.45 -15.09 2.77
N GLU A 2 -2.31 -13.83 3.04
CA GLU A 2 -3.29 -12.84 2.61
C GLU A 2 -2.92 -12.25 1.24
N SER A 3 -3.88 -12.29 0.30
CA SER A 3 -3.73 -11.67 -1.02
C SER A 3 -3.65 -10.15 -0.90
N ILE A 4 -2.70 -9.56 -1.60
CA ILE A 4 -2.54 -8.10 -1.62
C ILE A 4 -3.76 -7.46 -2.26
N LEU A 5 -4.14 -7.91 -3.45
CA LEU A 5 -5.30 -7.35 -4.17
C LEU A 5 -6.59 -7.52 -3.36
N THR A 6 -6.85 -8.72 -2.87
CA THR A 6 -8.09 -9.01 -2.14
C THR A 6 -8.19 -8.18 -0.86
N SER A 7 -7.09 -8.03 -0.12
CA SER A 7 -7.10 -7.26 1.13
C SER A 7 -7.34 -5.77 0.88
N ILE A 8 -6.76 -5.21 -0.18
CA ILE A 8 -6.98 -3.80 -0.52
C ILE A 8 -8.43 -3.59 -1.00
N LYS A 9 -8.95 -4.49 -1.83
CA LYS A 9 -10.35 -4.43 -2.24
C LYS A 9 -11.28 -4.43 -1.03
N LYS A 10 -11.02 -5.29 -0.07
CA LYS A 10 -11.82 -5.37 1.15
C LYS A 10 -11.85 -4.05 1.90
N LEU A 11 -10.70 -3.41 2.05
CA LEU A 11 -10.60 -2.11 2.72
C LEU A 11 -11.32 -1.01 1.93
N LEU A 12 -11.35 -1.12 0.60
CA LEU A 12 -12.08 -0.17 -0.26
C LEU A 12 -13.58 -0.43 -0.28
N GLY A 13 -14.04 -1.53 0.32
CA GLY A 13 -15.46 -1.88 0.31
C GLY A 13 -15.91 -2.62 -0.94
N ILE A 14 -14.98 -3.21 -1.68
CA ILE A 14 -15.27 -3.94 -2.91
C ILE A 14 -15.26 -5.44 -2.61
N PRO A 15 -16.36 -6.18 -2.93
CA PRO A 15 -16.38 -7.63 -2.71
C PRO A 15 -15.31 -8.35 -3.54
N GLU A 16 -14.79 -9.44 -2.99
CA GLU A 16 -13.72 -10.20 -3.63
C GLU A 16 -14.11 -10.69 -5.03
N ASP A 17 -15.37 -11.10 -5.19
CA ASP A 17 -15.88 -11.65 -6.45
C ASP A 17 -16.27 -10.57 -7.48
N TYR A 18 -16.21 -9.30 -7.12
CA TYR A 18 -16.47 -8.20 -8.05
C TYR A 18 -15.15 -7.79 -8.69
N THR A 19 -14.96 -8.15 -9.96
CA THR A 19 -13.64 -8.04 -10.62
C THR A 19 -13.54 -6.90 -11.63
N ALA A 20 -14.59 -6.09 -11.79
CA ALA A 20 -14.63 -5.06 -12.83
C ALA A 20 -13.51 -4.01 -12.68
N PHE A 21 -13.02 -3.76 -11.46
CA PHE A 21 -12.00 -2.75 -11.20
C PHE A 21 -10.62 -3.35 -10.90
N ASP A 22 -10.47 -4.67 -10.98
CA ASP A 22 -9.23 -5.32 -10.57
C ASP A 22 -8.00 -4.78 -11.29
N ASP A 23 -8.06 -4.65 -12.61
CA ASP A 23 -6.90 -4.16 -13.38
C ASP A 23 -6.50 -2.75 -12.97
N GLN A 24 -7.49 -1.88 -12.75
CA GLN A 24 -7.26 -0.50 -12.33
C GLN A 24 -6.64 -0.46 -10.93
N ILE A 25 -7.17 -1.26 -10.02
CA ILE A 25 -6.66 -1.31 -8.65
C ILE A 25 -5.24 -1.85 -8.63
N ILE A 26 -4.94 -2.86 -9.43
CA ILE A 26 -3.58 -3.41 -9.56
C ILE A 26 -2.60 -2.33 -10.01
N ILE A 27 -2.97 -1.53 -11.00
CA ILE A 27 -2.12 -0.42 -11.47
C ILE A 27 -1.84 0.55 -10.33
N HIS A 28 -2.85 0.92 -9.55
CA HIS A 28 -2.68 1.84 -8.43
C HIS A 28 -1.79 1.22 -7.34
N ILE A 29 -2.01 -0.04 -7.01
CA ILE A 29 -1.19 -0.74 -6.01
C ILE A 29 0.27 -0.75 -6.44
N ASN A 30 0.54 -1.07 -7.69
CA ASN A 30 1.91 -1.13 -8.21
C ASN A 30 2.58 0.24 -8.21
N SER A 31 1.81 1.31 -8.49
CA SER A 31 2.33 2.68 -8.39
C SER A 31 2.77 2.99 -6.97
N VAL A 32 2.00 2.55 -5.97
CA VAL A 32 2.35 2.77 -4.57
C VAL A 32 3.60 1.96 -4.18
N PHE A 33 3.72 0.72 -4.66
CA PHE A 33 4.92 -0.07 -4.40
C PHE A 33 6.18 0.59 -4.98
N MET A 34 6.05 1.28 -6.12
CA MET A 34 7.17 2.04 -6.68
C MET A 34 7.60 3.17 -5.73
N ILE A 35 6.64 3.89 -5.14
CA ILE A 35 6.92 4.92 -4.15
C ILE A 35 7.61 4.31 -2.92
N LEU A 36 7.11 3.18 -2.43
CA LEU A 36 7.69 2.49 -1.29
C LEU A 36 9.13 2.07 -1.57
N ASN A 37 9.42 1.61 -2.78
CA ASN A 37 10.78 1.27 -3.18
C ASN A 37 11.69 2.49 -3.06
N GLN A 38 11.23 3.66 -3.49
CA GLN A 38 11.98 4.90 -3.38
C GLN A 38 12.22 5.31 -1.92
N LEU A 39 11.33 4.92 -1.02
CA LEU A 39 11.49 5.16 0.41
C LEU A 39 12.41 4.14 1.09
N GLY A 40 12.90 3.16 0.34
CA GLY A 40 13.75 2.12 0.88
C GLY A 40 13.00 0.96 1.50
N VAL A 41 11.74 0.77 1.14
CA VAL A 41 10.88 -0.28 1.71
C VAL A 41 10.67 -1.39 0.69
N GLY A 42 10.78 -2.64 1.16
CA GLY A 42 10.59 -3.82 0.34
C GLY A 42 11.86 -4.26 -0.39
N PRO A 43 11.74 -5.19 -1.33
CA PRO A 43 12.89 -5.69 -2.08
C PRO A 43 13.58 -4.57 -2.86
N SER A 44 14.92 -4.59 -2.87
CA SER A 44 15.72 -3.54 -3.53
C SER A 44 15.46 -3.45 -5.03
N GLU A 45 15.11 -4.56 -5.66
CA GLU A 45 14.79 -4.62 -7.08
C GLU A 45 13.37 -4.14 -7.39
N GLY A 46 12.60 -3.80 -6.37
CA GLY A 46 11.20 -3.40 -6.51
C GLY A 46 10.25 -4.58 -6.43
N PHE A 47 8.96 -4.27 -6.36
CA PHE A 47 7.92 -5.29 -6.22
C PHE A 47 6.67 -4.84 -6.96
N LYS A 48 5.99 -5.77 -7.61
CA LYS A 48 4.69 -5.52 -8.23
C LYS A 48 3.83 -6.77 -8.17
N ILE A 49 2.52 -6.58 -8.20
CA ILE A 49 1.57 -7.68 -8.25
C ILE A 49 1.01 -7.82 -9.67
N ILE A 50 0.56 -9.01 -10.00
CA ILE A 50 -0.05 -9.34 -11.29
C ILE A 50 -1.53 -9.64 -11.11
N ASP A 51 -1.88 -10.38 -10.03
CA ASP A 51 -3.25 -10.78 -9.76
C ASP A 51 -3.44 -11.07 -8.27
N LYS A 52 -4.57 -11.70 -7.92
CA LYS A 52 -4.91 -12.01 -6.54
C LYS A 52 -4.05 -13.09 -5.90
N GLU A 53 -3.22 -13.77 -6.68
CA GLU A 53 -2.34 -14.81 -6.14
C GLU A 53 -1.11 -14.23 -5.44
N ASP A 54 -0.78 -12.98 -5.71
CA ASP A 54 0.35 -12.31 -5.03
C ASP A 54 -0.02 -12.00 -3.59
N VAL A 55 0.86 -12.35 -2.65
CA VAL A 55 0.60 -12.24 -1.22
C VAL A 55 1.58 -11.31 -0.53
N TRP A 56 1.16 -10.75 0.61
CA TRP A 56 1.99 -9.81 1.37
C TRP A 56 3.31 -10.42 1.83
N ASP A 57 3.34 -11.71 2.14
CA ASP A 57 4.55 -12.39 2.59
C ASP A 57 5.66 -12.35 1.55
N ASP A 58 5.32 -12.30 0.27
CA ASP A 58 6.30 -12.18 -0.82
C ASP A 58 6.92 -10.79 -0.86
N TYR A 59 6.26 -9.81 -0.28
CA TYR A 59 6.73 -8.43 -0.26
C TYR A 59 7.57 -8.12 0.97
N ILE A 60 7.04 -8.35 2.16
CA ILE A 60 7.73 -8.09 3.44
C ILE A 60 7.34 -9.18 4.43
N SER A 61 8.33 -9.72 5.17
CA SER A 61 8.10 -10.70 6.22
C SER A 61 7.99 -10.08 7.62
N ASP A 62 8.45 -8.84 7.81
CA ASP A 62 8.37 -8.14 9.10
C ASP A 62 6.93 -7.68 9.36
N GLU A 63 6.25 -8.34 10.30
CA GLU A 63 4.85 -8.07 10.60
C GLU A 63 4.58 -6.64 11.08
N THR A 64 5.50 -6.07 11.85
CA THR A 64 5.33 -4.70 12.37
C THR A 64 5.37 -3.68 11.22
N LYS A 65 6.35 -3.83 10.35
CA LYS A 65 6.47 -2.96 9.16
C LYS A 65 5.30 -3.20 8.21
N LEU A 66 4.85 -4.44 8.08
CA LEU A 66 3.76 -4.80 7.18
C LEU A 66 2.46 -4.08 7.53
N GLU A 67 2.14 -3.93 8.82
CA GLU A 67 0.91 -3.23 9.23
C GLU A 67 0.92 -1.78 8.75
N ILE A 68 2.06 -1.09 8.88
CA ILE A 68 2.20 0.29 8.40
C ILE A 68 2.08 0.32 6.88
N VAL A 69 2.72 -0.62 6.18
CA VAL A 69 2.67 -0.69 4.73
C VAL A 69 1.24 -0.92 4.22
N LYS A 70 0.50 -1.83 4.83
CA LYS A 70 -0.88 -2.09 4.42
C LYS A 70 -1.74 -0.83 4.52
N SER A 71 -1.63 -0.13 5.64
CA SER A 71 -2.38 1.12 5.85
C SER A 71 -1.98 2.18 4.83
N TYR A 72 -0.70 2.32 4.59
CA TYR A 72 -0.17 3.27 3.62
C TYR A 72 -0.68 2.97 2.21
N VAL A 73 -0.56 1.70 1.77
CA VAL A 73 -1.02 1.29 0.44
C VAL A 73 -2.52 1.55 0.28
N TYR A 74 -3.32 1.17 1.29
CA TYR A 74 -4.75 1.40 1.25
C TYR A 74 -5.08 2.89 1.07
N LEU A 75 -4.49 3.76 1.90
CA LEU A 75 -4.80 5.18 1.86
C LEU A 75 -4.39 5.82 0.52
N LYS A 76 -3.23 5.46 0.00
CA LYS A 76 -2.78 5.97 -1.29
C LYS A 76 -3.66 5.49 -2.43
N VAL A 77 -4.03 4.20 -2.43
CA VAL A 77 -4.92 3.65 -3.46
C VAL A 77 -6.30 4.30 -3.37
N LYS A 78 -6.81 4.52 -2.17
CA LYS A 78 -8.10 5.19 -1.99
C LYS A 78 -8.09 6.58 -2.62
N LEU A 79 -7.03 7.35 -2.43
CA LEU A 79 -6.95 8.68 -3.03
C LEU A 79 -6.91 8.64 -4.56
N LEU A 80 -6.33 7.59 -5.13
CA LEU A 80 -6.24 7.43 -6.58
C LEU A 80 -7.52 6.85 -7.19
N PHE A 81 -8.14 5.91 -6.50
CA PHE A 81 -9.27 5.15 -7.02
C PHE A 81 -10.63 5.74 -6.64
N ASP A 82 -10.78 6.16 -5.38
CA ASP A 82 -12.06 6.62 -4.84
C ASP A 82 -11.81 7.71 -3.80
N PRO A 83 -11.34 8.90 -4.23
CA PRO A 83 -11.03 9.97 -3.28
C PRO A 83 -12.26 10.47 -2.56
N PRO A 84 -12.17 10.81 -1.27
CA PRO A 84 -13.29 11.40 -0.55
C PRO A 84 -13.62 12.78 -1.08
N SER A 85 -14.92 13.14 -1.07
CA SER A 85 -15.37 14.46 -1.51
C SER A 85 -15.25 15.52 -0.41
N ASN A 86 -15.14 15.09 0.85
CA ASN A 86 -15.05 15.99 2.00
C ASN A 86 -13.60 16.44 2.21
N SER A 87 -13.37 17.76 2.22
CA SER A 87 -12.03 18.29 2.34
C SER A 87 -11.36 17.98 3.69
N SER A 88 -12.14 17.92 4.77
CA SER A 88 -11.60 17.56 6.09
C SER A 88 -11.10 16.12 6.12
N VAL A 89 -11.84 15.21 5.49
CA VAL A 89 -11.43 13.80 5.38
C VAL A 89 -10.18 13.69 4.52
N MET A 90 -10.14 14.42 3.40
CA MET A 90 -8.98 14.46 2.52
C MET A 90 -7.73 14.91 3.25
N GLU A 91 -7.83 15.99 4.03
CA GLU A 91 -6.71 16.49 4.83
C GLU A 91 -6.24 15.48 5.86
N SER A 92 -7.18 14.80 6.53
CA SER A 92 -6.86 13.78 7.50
C SER A 92 -6.09 12.62 6.87
N ILE A 93 -6.53 12.16 5.70
CA ILE A 93 -5.86 11.09 4.98
C ILE A 93 -4.45 11.52 4.58
N ASN A 94 -4.29 12.74 4.05
CA ASN A 94 -2.98 13.24 3.66
C ASN A 94 -2.02 13.35 4.84
N ARG A 95 -2.51 13.76 6.02
CA ARG A 95 -1.69 13.79 7.22
C ARG A 95 -1.22 12.39 7.62
N GLN A 96 -2.11 11.41 7.56
CA GLN A 96 -1.77 10.03 7.87
C GLN A 96 -0.74 9.47 6.89
N ILE A 97 -0.91 9.74 5.60
CA ILE A 97 0.03 9.32 4.56
C ILE A 97 1.41 9.90 4.84
N ASN A 98 1.49 11.20 5.13
CA ASN A 98 2.76 11.86 5.42
C ASN A 98 3.44 11.26 6.65
N GLU A 99 2.67 10.96 7.70
CA GLU A 99 3.21 10.34 8.89
C GLU A 99 3.74 8.93 8.62
N PHE A 100 3.00 8.13 7.85
CA PHE A 100 3.47 6.79 7.47
C PHE A 100 4.73 6.85 6.63
N GLU A 101 4.82 7.79 5.69
CA GLU A 101 6.02 7.95 4.87
C GLU A 101 7.23 8.28 5.74
N TRP A 102 7.06 9.17 6.70
CA TRP A 102 8.13 9.52 7.63
C TRP A 102 8.58 8.30 8.45
N ARG A 103 7.63 7.57 9.01
CA ARG A 103 7.94 6.37 9.82
C ARG A 103 8.64 5.29 9.01
N LEU A 104 8.19 5.05 7.79
CA LEU A 104 8.79 4.04 6.92
C LEU A 104 10.19 4.44 6.51
N ASN A 105 10.40 5.71 6.19
CA ASN A 105 11.71 6.22 5.80
C ASN A 105 12.71 6.14 6.97
N VAL A 106 12.29 6.50 8.16
CA VAL A 106 13.15 6.42 9.35
C VAL A 106 13.56 4.97 9.62
N LYS A 107 12.62 4.02 9.52
CA LYS A 107 12.93 2.60 9.72
C LYS A 107 13.91 2.08 8.66
N ALA A 108 13.75 2.49 7.41
CA ALA A 108 14.64 2.10 6.33
C ALA A 108 16.06 2.63 6.57
N GLU A 109 16.18 3.91 6.96
CA GLU A 109 17.47 4.52 7.28
C GLU A 109 18.14 3.83 8.47
N SER A 110 17.35 3.50 9.51
CA SER A 110 17.89 2.78 10.68
C SER A 110 18.43 1.42 10.28
N SER A 111 17.77 0.73 9.37
CA SER A 111 18.23 -0.56 8.87
C SER A 111 19.52 -0.43 8.08
N GLU A 112 19.67 0.63 7.31
CA GLU A 112 20.88 0.90 6.53
C GLU A 112 22.10 1.24 7.40
N THR A 113 21.88 1.89 8.53
CA THR A 113 22.96 2.31 9.41
C THR A 113 23.50 1.19 10.30
N LEU A 114 22.83 0.07 10.32
CA LEU A 114 23.27 -1.09 11.09
C LEU A 114 24.18 -1.99 10.28
#